data_fcdf44b5cca849f90239d1c1d60bb67a
#
_entry.id   fcdf44b5cca849f90239d1c1d60bb67a
#
_cell.length_a   1.000
_cell.length_b   1.000
_cell.length_c   1.000
_cell.angle_alpha   90.00
_cell.angle_beta   90.00
_cell.angle_gamma   90.00
#
_symmetry.space_group_name_H-M   'P 1'
#
loop_
_entity.id
_entity.type
_entity.pdbx_description
1 polymer ?
#
loop_
_entity_poly.entity_id
_entity_poly.type
_entity_poly.pdbx_seq_one_letter_code
_entity_poly.pdbx_strand_id
1 'polypeptide(L)'
;MQTDNQLIRRIKKKQDRKAAEILIDRYYREIYAFTFRQTGQREQAKDLTQEIFIRILQGIYAFDERKASFRTWAYHVASNKITDYYRSKAYKKECMQQSIDQEKDCESGFEKMETTYLTDLSELMVKKELICQIMDIVVMYDREWVRIFQEKCFEEKTFAEIAGEMQISESTVKSRFYQMVKRIRQEVQAG
;
A
#
# COMPACT_ATOMS: atom_id res chain seq x y z
N MET A 1 -19.74 19.62 -8.35
CA MET A 1 -18.53 19.06 -7.72
C MET A 1 -17.50 18.77 -8.80
N GLN A 2 -16.26 19.25 -8.69
CA GLN A 2 -15.24 19.02 -9.73
C GLN A 2 -14.80 17.56 -9.74
N THR A 3 -14.62 16.99 -10.93
CA THR A 3 -14.12 15.62 -11.08
C THR A 3 -12.61 15.56 -10.84
N ASP A 4 -12.06 14.37 -10.51
CA ASP A 4 -10.63 14.18 -10.31
C ASP A 4 -9.83 14.61 -11.55
N ASN A 5 -10.31 14.24 -12.73
CA ASN A 5 -9.66 14.59 -13.99
C ASN A 5 -9.61 16.11 -14.22
N GLN A 6 -10.66 16.85 -13.80
CA GLN A 6 -10.65 18.32 -13.86
C GLN A 6 -9.61 18.92 -12.91
N LEU A 7 -9.52 18.40 -11.68
CA LEU A 7 -8.52 18.81 -10.72
C LEU A 7 -7.10 18.52 -11.20
N ILE A 8 -6.85 17.33 -11.69
CA ILE A 8 -5.56 16.89 -12.21
C ILE A 8 -5.12 17.75 -13.40
N ARG A 9 -6.03 18.04 -14.33
CA ARG A 9 -5.74 18.95 -15.46
C ARG A 9 -5.35 20.35 -15.01
N ARG A 10 -5.99 20.87 -13.94
CA ARG A 10 -5.64 22.17 -13.35
C ARG A 10 -4.26 22.13 -12.70
N ILE A 11 -3.93 21.07 -11.97
CA ILE A 11 -2.62 20.87 -11.37
C ILE A 11 -1.54 20.80 -12.46
N LYS A 12 -1.75 19.98 -13.50
CA LYS A 12 -0.77 19.82 -14.60
C LYS A 12 -0.55 21.10 -15.40
N LYS A 13 -1.61 21.85 -15.68
CA LYS A 13 -1.51 23.06 -16.54
C LYS A 13 -1.07 24.31 -15.81
N LYS A 14 -1.50 24.48 -14.55
CA LYS A 14 -1.39 25.75 -13.82
C LYS A 14 -0.65 25.62 -12.48
N GLN A 15 -0.16 24.43 -12.12
CA GLN A 15 0.38 24.14 -10.79
C GLN A 15 -0.57 24.63 -9.67
N ASP A 16 -1.87 24.41 -9.88
CA ASP A 16 -2.93 24.94 -9.02
C ASP A 16 -2.94 24.25 -7.66
N ARG A 17 -2.42 24.94 -6.65
CA ARG A 17 -2.35 24.45 -5.26
C ARG A 17 -3.71 24.11 -4.69
N LYS A 18 -4.74 24.94 -4.95
CA LYS A 18 -6.09 24.68 -4.44
C LYS A 18 -6.69 23.40 -5.04
N ALA A 19 -6.41 23.13 -6.32
CA ALA A 19 -6.83 21.87 -6.95
C ALA A 19 -6.11 20.68 -6.32
N ALA A 20 -4.84 20.80 -5.97
CA ALA A 20 -4.08 19.75 -5.28
C ALA A 20 -4.61 19.52 -3.85
N GLU A 21 -4.89 20.58 -3.09
CA GLU A 21 -5.48 20.47 -1.75
C GLU A 21 -6.82 19.73 -1.78
N ILE A 22 -7.73 20.10 -2.70
CA ILE A 22 -9.03 19.43 -2.84
C ILE A 22 -8.85 17.93 -3.18
N LEU A 23 -7.89 17.62 -4.04
CA LEU A 23 -7.62 16.23 -4.44
C LEU A 23 -7.05 15.42 -3.26
N ILE A 24 -6.11 16.00 -2.50
CA ILE A 24 -5.55 15.39 -1.28
C ILE A 24 -6.66 15.16 -0.26
N ASP A 25 -7.44 16.17 0.09
CA ASP A 25 -8.50 16.08 1.10
C ASP A 25 -9.52 14.98 0.76
N ARG A 26 -9.84 14.83 -0.54
CA ARG A 26 -10.77 13.80 -1.01
C ARG A 26 -10.30 12.39 -0.73
N TYR A 27 -8.99 12.13 -0.85
CA TYR A 27 -8.40 10.79 -0.74
C TYR A 27 -7.61 10.56 0.55
N TYR A 28 -7.36 11.61 1.35
CA TYR A 28 -6.51 11.50 2.53
C TYR A 28 -6.98 10.42 3.51
N ARG A 29 -8.26 10.45 3.88
CA ARG A 29 -8.83 9.49 4.82
C ARG A 29 -8.74 8.05 4.31
N GLU A 30 -8.98 7.86 3.02
CA GLU A 30 -8.95 6.55 2.38
C GLU A 30 -7.54 5.99 2.32
N ILE A 31 -6.57 6.77 1.85
CA ILE A 31 -5.15 6.37 1.79
C ILE A 31 -4.57 6.19 3.19
N TYR A 32 -4.90 7.06 4.15
CA TYR A 32 -4.49 6.88 5.55
C TYR A 32 -5.04 5.59 6.15
N ALA A 33 -6.32 5.31 5.98
CA ALA A 33 -6.93 4.06 6.46
C ALA A 33 -6.29 2.82 5.82
N PHE A 34 -5.95 2.90 4.52
CA PHE A 34 -5.23 1.85 3.82
C PHE A 34 -3.83 1.67 4.41
N THR A 35 -3.05 2.75 4.56
CA THR A 35 -1.71 2.74 5.13
C THR A 35 -1.71 2.24 6.57
N PHE A 36 -2.68 2.69 7.38
CA PHE A 36 -2.82 2.25 8.77
C PHE A 36 -3.13 0.76 8.89
N ARG A 37 -3.99 0.21 8.02
CA ARG A 37 -4.24 -1.24 7.98
C ARG A 37 -2.99 -2.05 7.68
N GLN A 38 -2.08 -1.50 6.88
CA GLN A 38 -0.83 -2.17 6.51
C GLN A 38 0.26 -2.03 7.59
N THR A 39 0.40 -0.86 8.21
CA THR A 39 1.48 -0.59 9.18
C THR A 39 1.10 -0.94 10.61
N GLY A 40 -0.18 -0.82 10.92
CA GLY A 40 -0.73 -1.03 12.24
C GLY A 40 -0.30 -0.01 13.30
N GLN A 41 0.54 0.96 12.97
CA GLN A 41 1.05 1.98 13.89
C GLN A 41 0.65 3.37 13.39
N ARG A 42 0.01 4.15 14.27
CA ARG A 42 -0.60 5.44 13.93
C ARG A 42 0.41 6.44 13.36
N GLU A 43 1.53 6.61 14.03
CA GLU A 43 2.57 7.57 13.61
C GLU A 43 3.20 7.14 12.28
N GLN A 44 3.55 5.85 12.14
CA GLN A 44 4.09 5.34 10.87
C GLN A 44 3.10 5.47 9.72
N ALA A 45 1.81 5.19 9.98
CA ALA A 45 0.77 5.37 8.97
C ALA A 45 0.66 6.82 8.52
N LYS A 46 0.78 7.76 9.46
CA LYS A 46 0.71 9.19 9.22
C LYS A 46 1.88 9.67 8.35
N ASP A 47 3.10 9.29 8.74
CA ASP A 47 4.32 9.65 8.02
C ASP A 47 4.31 9.05 6.60
N LEU A 48 4.02 7.76 6.49
CA LEU A 48 3.91 7.10 5.18
C LEU A 48 2.81 7.70 4.30
N THR A 49 1.68 8.08 4.89
CA THR A 49 0.61 8.74 4.13
C THR A 49 1.08 10.09 3.57
N GLN A 50 1.82 10.87 4.34
CA GLN A 50 2.40 12.12 3.84
C GLN A 50 3.39 11.86 2.70
N GLU A 51 4.30 10.88 2.86
CA GLU A 51 5.23 10.50 1.81
C GLU A 51 4.54 9.97 0.55
N ILE A 52 3.44 9.23 0.70
CA ILE A 52 2.60 8.76 -0.41
C ILE A 52 2.03 9.96 -1.18
N PHE A 53 1.45 10.96 -0.49
CA PHE A 53 0.91 12.13 -1.17
C PHE A 53 1.98 12.99 -1.83
N ILE A 54 3.17 13.09 -1.25
CA ILE A 54 4.32 13.74 -1.90
C ILE A 54 4.65 13.01 -3.22
N ARG A 55 4.72 11.66 -3.20
CA ARG A 55 4.94 10.84 -4.40
C ARG A 55 3.84 10.99 -5.42
N ILE A 56 2.57 11.02 -4.98
CA ILE A 56 1.40 11.25 -5.85
C ILE A 56 1.54 12.61 -6.55
N LEU A 57 1.84 13.69 -5.83
CA LEU A 57 1.98 15.02 -6.42
C LEU A 57 3.18 15.12 -7.37
N GLN A 58 4.29 14.48 -7.05
CA GLN A 58 5.46 14.40 -7.94
C GLN A 58 5.15 13.61 -9.22
N GLY A 59 4.42 12.51 -9.09
CA GLY A 59 4.08 11.63 -10.21
C GLY A 59 2.85 12.05 -11.02
N ILE A 60 2.09 13.05 -10.57
CA ILE A 60 0.80 13.43 -11.16
C ILE A 60 0.93 13.88 -12.62
N TYR A 61 2.09 14.40 -13.01
CA TYR A 61 2.37 14.81 -14.38
C TYR A 61 2.43 13.62 -15.34
N ALA A 62 2.89 12.46 -14.87
CA ALA A 62 2.95 11.21 -15.63
C ALA A 62 1.65 10.41 -15.59
N PHE A 63 0.69 10.76 -14.73
CA PHE A 63 -0.60 10.08 -14.65
C PHE A 63 -1.37 10.21 -15.97
N ASP A 64 -1.89 9.09 -16.50
CA ASP A 64 -2.73 9.04 -17.70
C ASP A 64 -4.14 8.53 -17.34
N GLU A 65 -5.13 9.44 -17.40
CA GLU A 65 -6.54 9.15 -17.10
C GLU A 65 -7.17 8.09 -18.02
N ARG A 66 -6.53 7.77 -19.15
CA ARG A 66 -7.01 6.73 -20.08
C ARG A 66 -6.61 5.33 -19.64
N LYS A 67 -5.57 5.22 -18.79
CA LYS A 67 -5.02 3.93 -18.34
C LYS A 67 -5.69 3.45 -17.05
N ALA A 68 -5.98 4.36 -16.14
CA ALA A 68 -6.57 4.02 -14.84
C ALA A 68 -7.31 5.22 -14.23
N SER A 69 -8.20 4.97 -13.27
CA SER A 69 -8.77 6.02 -12.42
C SER A 69 -7.67 6.61 -11.52
N PHE A 70 -7.84 7.87 -11.09
CA PHE A 70 -6.90 8.46 -10.13
C PHE A 70 -6.83 7.66 -8.82
N ARG A 71 -7.96 7.15 -8.36
CA ARG A 71 -8.06 6.30 -7.18
C ARG A 71 -7.16 5.07 -7.31
N THR A 72 -7.31 4.30 -8.39
CA THR A 72 -6.51 3.10 -8.68
C THR A 72 -5.02 3.43 -8.72
N TRP A 73 -4.65 4.51 -9.42
CA TRP A 73 -3.26 4.94 -9.50
C TRP A 73 -2.69 5.39 -8.16
N ALA A 74 -3.47 6.11 -7.33
CA ALA A 74 -3.06 6.52 -5.99
C ALA A 74 -2.81 5.32 -5.06
N TYR A 75 -3.66 4.29 -5.14
CA TYR A 75 -3.44 3.03 -4.42
C TYR A 75 -2.19 2.29 -4.88
N HIS A 76 -1.91 2.30 -6.17
CA HIS A 76 -0.66 1.73 -6.70
C HIS A 76 0.57 2.44 -6.13
N VAL A 77 0.57 3.78 -6.10
CA VAL A 77 1.65 4.58 -5.48
C VAL A 77 1.78 4.25 -3.99
N ALA A 78 0.65 4.14 -3.28
CA ALA A 78 0.61 3.81 -1.86
C ALA A 78 1.20 2.41 -1.59
N SER A 79 0.76 1.40 -2.34
CA SER A 79 1.25 0.02 -2.21
C SER A 79 2.76 -0.09 -2.45
N ASN A 80 3.26 0.55 -3.51
CA ASN A 80 4.69 0.58 -3.79
C ASN A 80 5.49 1.22 -2.64
N LYS A 81 4.98 2.33 -2.09
CA LYS A 81 5.66 3.03 -0.99
C LYS A 81 5.68 2.21 0.30
N ILE A 82 4.57 1.53 0.62
CA ILE A 82 4.48 0.64 1.77
C ILE A 82 5.45 -0.55 1.61
N THR A 83 5.51 -1.14 0.42
CA THR A 83 6.45 -2.22 0.12
C THR A 83 7.91 -1.76 0.28
N ASP A 84 8.24 -0.58 -0.24
CA ASP A 84 9.60 0.00 -0.10
C ASP A 84 9.94 0.26 1.39
N TYR A 85 8.97 0.69 2.19
CA TYR A 85 9.12 0.88 3.63
C TYR A 85 9.48 -0.43 4.35
N TYR A 86 8.72 -1.52 4.08
CA TYR A 86 8.98 -2.81 4.71
C TYR A 86 10.32 -3.41 4.27
N ARG A 87 10.67 -3.30 3.00
CA ARG A 87 12.00 -3.72 2.50
C ARG A 87 13.13 -2.99 3.21
N SER A 88 13.01 -1.67 3.38
CA SER A 88 13.98 -0.87 4.10
C SER A 88 14.10 -1.27 5.58
N LYS A 89 12.98 -1.60 6.22
CA LYS A 89 12.93 -2.05 7.62
C LYS A 89 13.50 -3.46 7.79
N ALA A 90 13.17 -4.38 6.88
CA ALA A 90 13.75 -5.73 6.85
C ALA A 90 15.26 -5.69 6.67
N TYR A 91 15.75 -4.91 5.71
CA TYR A 91 17.18 -4.71 5.48
C TYR A 91 17.91 -4.12 6.71
N LYS A 92 17.31 -3.11 7.36
CA LYS A 92 17.85 -2.56 8.60
C LYS A 92 17.89 -3.58 9.74
N LYS A 93 16.86 -4.43 9.85
CA LYS A 93 16.80 -5.49 10.87
C LYS A 93 17.86 -6.56 10.63
N GLU A 94 18.08 -6.94 9.39
CA GLU A 94 19.14 -7.87 8.97
C GLU A 94 20.55 -7.31 9.26
N CYS A 95 20.78 -6.04 8.96
CA CYS A 95 22.02 -5.35 9.30
C CYS A 95 22.22 -5.14 10.81
N MET A 96 21.15 -5.00 11.59
CA MET A 96 21.18 -4.83 13.05
C MET A 96 21.26 -6.16 13.82
N GLN A 97 20.87 -7.28 13.25
CA GLN A 97 21.04 -8.61 13.86
C GLN A 97 22.50 -9.04 13.94
N GLN A 98 23.42 -8.32 13.30
CA GLN A 98 24.85 -8.43 13.59
C GLN A 98 25.31 -7.64 14.84
N SER A 99 24.41 -6.96 15.55
CA SER A 99 24.72 -6.17 16.74
C SER A 99 23.52 -6.13 17.69
N ILE A 100 23.53 -7.08 18.63
CA ILE A 100 22.92 -7.03 20.00
C ILE A 100 21.39 -6.87 20.12
N ASP A 101 20.79 -7.87 20.80
CA ASP A 101 19.53 -7.89 21.54
C ASP A 101 19.11 -6.55 22.14
N GLN A 102 17.90 -6.13 21.82
CA GLN A 102 17.04 -5.44 22.79
C GLN A 102 15.57 -5.43 22.33
N GLU A 103 14.73 -6.03 23.15
CA GLU A 103 13.28 -5.89 23.18
C GLU A 103 12.88 -4.42 23.28
N LYS A 104 11.86 -4.01 22.55
CA LYS A 104 11.06 -2.84 22.92
C LYS A 104 9.60 -3.01 22.56
N ASP A 105 8.86 -3.00 23.62
CA ASP A 105 7.44 -2.93 23.86
C ASP A 105 6.59 -2.20 22.82
N CYS A 106 5.50 -2.86 22.46
CA CYS A 106 4.36 -2.26 21.78
C CYS A 106 3.49 -1.55 22.83
N GLU A 107 3.70 -0.26 23.06
CA GLU A 107 2.74 0.54 23.82
C GLU A 107 1.54 0.95 22.96
N SER A 108 0.39 0.56 23.48
CA SER A 108 -0.93 0.92 22.96
C SER A 108 -1.34 2.31 23.45
N GLY A 109 -1.49 3.22 22.53
CA GLY A 109 -2.11 4.53 22.78
C GLY A 109 -3.35 4.70 21.92
N PHE A 110 -4.51 4.30 22.42
CA PHE A 110 -5.80 4.56 21.81
C PHE A 110 -6.39 5.84 22.39
N GLU A 111 -6.43 6.92 21.63
CA GLU A 111 -7.34 8.03 21.87
C GLU A 111 -8.41 8.08 20.78
N LYS A 112 -9.64 8.25 21.27
CA LYS A 112 -10.90 8.15 20.56
C LYS A 112 -10.98 9.05 19.32
N MET A 113 -11.21 8.45 18.18
CA MET A 113 -11.87 9.09 17.06
C MET A 113 -13.25 8.44 16.92
N GLU A 114 -14.29 9.28 16.87
CA GLU A 114 -15.70 8.90 16.88
C GLU A 114 -16.02 7.79 15.87
N THR A 115 -16.66 6.82 16.42
CA THR A 115 -16.86 5.46 15.96
C THR A 115 -18.18 5.35 15.24
N THR A 116 -18.13 5.01 13.96
CA THR A 116 -19.29 4.36 13.33
C THR A 116 -18.91 3.04 12.63
N TYR A 117 -17.68 2.53 12.82
CA TYR A 117 -17.23 1.25 12.24
C TYR A 117 -16.36 0.45 13.22
N LEU A 118 -16.79 0.35 14.49
CA LEU A 118 -16.18 -0.56 15.46
C LEU A 118 -16.98 -1.86 15.52
N THR A 119 -16.73 -2.72 14.57
CA THR A 119 -16.92 -4.14 14.79
C THR A 119 -15.64 -4.68 15.41
N ASP A 120 -15.73 -5.06 16.65
CA ASP A 120 -14.83 -5.90 17.43
C ASP A 120 -13.31 -5.63 17.34
N LEU A 121 -12.78 -4.96 18.39
CA LEU A 121 -11.36 -4.65 18.55
C LEU A 121 -10.47 -5.90 18.45
N SER A 122 -10.96 -7.06 18.92
CA SER A 122 -10.24 -8.33 18.84
C SER A 122 -10.07 -8.81 17.40
N GLU A 123 -11.11 -8.67 16.58
CA GLU A 123 -11.08 -9.01 15.15
C GLU A 123 -10.15 -8.10 14.34
N LEU A 124 -10.06 -6.84 14.74
CA LEU A 124 -9.12 -5.87 14.13
C LEU A 124 -7.65 -6.17 14.51
N MET A 125 -7.39 -6.60 15.73
CA MET A 125 -6.04 -6.99 16.17
C MET A 125 -5.57 -8.25 15.46
N VAL A 126 -6.40 -9.28 15.35
CA VAL A 126 -6.10 -10.52 14.61
C VAL A 126 -5.87 -10.23 13.11
N LYS A 127 -6.72 -9.39 12.50
CA LYS A 127 -6.54 -8.97 11.10
C LYS A 127 -5.25 -8.17 10.89
N LYS A 128 -4.83 -7.38 11.89
CA LYS A 128 -3.60 -6.57 11.84
C LYS A 128 -2.37 -7.46 11.85
N GLU A 129 -2.32 -8.42 12.76
CA GLU A 129 -1.20 -9.35 12.87
C GLU A 129 -1.07 -10.22 11.60
N LEU A 130 -2.19 -10.71 11.08
CA LEU A 130 -2.24 -11.42 9.82
C LEU A 130 -1.72 -10.59 8.64
N ILE A 131 -2.08 -9.32 8.58
CA ILE A 131 -1.60 -8.41 7.52
C ILE A 131 -0.08 -8.20 7.63
N CYS A 132 0.45 -8.01 8.84
CA CYS A 132 1.89 -7.90 9.06
C CYS A 132 2.62 -9.16 8.59
N GLN A 133 2.15 -10.35 8.99
CA GLN A 133 2.72 -11.63 8.56
C GLN A 133 2.69 -11.78 7.02
N ILE A 134 1.57 -11.45 6.38
CA ILE A 134 1.46 -11.48 4.91
C ILE A 134 2.45 -10.53 4.27
N MET A 135 2.60 -9.31 4.79
CA MET A 135 3.50 -8.31 4.22
C MET A 135 4.98 -8.70 4.41
N ASP A 136 5.35 -9.30 5.54
CA ASP A 136 6.69 -9.82 5.78
C ASP A 136 7.07 -10.89 4.74
N ILE A 137 6.12 -11.77 4.40
CA ILE A 137 6.32 -12.78 3.36
C ILE A 137 6.42 -12.15 1.97
N VAL A 138 5.53 -11.19 1.66
CA VAL A 138 5.48 -10.53 0.36
C VAL A 138 6.76 -9.74 0.07
N VAL A 139 7.36 -9.12 1.09
CA VAL A 139 8.61 -8.34 0.96
C VAL A 139 9.81 -9.22 0.59
N MET A 140 9.78 -10.53 0.89
CA MET A 140 10.85 -11.46 0.52
C MET A 140 10.91 -11.78 -0.98
N TYR A 141 9.87 -11.41 -1.73
CA TYR A 141 9.83 -11.65 -3.17
C TYR A 141 10.41 -10.48 -3.97
N ASP A 142 10.82 -10.78 -5.21
CA ASP A 142 11.26 -9.76 -6.15
C ASP A 142 10.14 -8.76 -6.48
N ARG A 143 10.54 -7.55 -6.88
CA ARG A 143 9.61 -6.46 -7.22
C ARG A 143 8.51 -6.86 -8.20
N GLU A 144 8.82 -7.69 -9.18
CA GLU A 144 7.84 -8.16 -10.17
C GLU A 144 6.74 -9.01 -9.54
N TRP A 145 7.11 -9.89 -8.61
CA TRP A 145 6.13 -10.74 -7.90
C TRP A 145 5.24 -9.92 -6.98
N VAL A 146 5.86 -8.99 -6.25
CA VAL A 146 5.13 -8.05 -5.39
C VAL A 146 4.15 -7.22 -6.20
N ARG A 147 4.56 -6.74 -7.37
CA ARG A 147 3.71 -5.99 -8.29
C ARG A 147 2.51 -6.82 -8.74
N ILE A 148 2.72 -8.07 -9.18
CA ILE A 148 1.64 -8.99 -9.56
C ILE A 148 0.63 -9.16 -8.43
N PHE A 149 1.11 -9.36 -7.21
CA PHE A 149 0.26 -9.52 -6.04
C PHE A 149 -0.57 -8.25 -5.75
N GLN A 150 0.06 -7.09 -5.80
CA GLN A 150 -0.58 -5.80 -5.57
C GLN A 150 -1.64 -5.50 -6.63
N GLU A 151 -1.29 -5.61 -7.90
CA GLU A 151 -2.21 -5.34 -9.01
C GLU A 151 -3.41 -6.30 -8.99
N LYS A 152 -3.18 -7.56 -8.60
CA LYS A 152 -4.26 -8.55 -8.50
C LYS A 152 -5.15 -8.34 -7.28
N CYS A 153 -4.57 -8.11 -6.08
CA CYS A 153 -5.32 -8.07 -4.81
C CYS A 153 -5.92 -6.71 -4.49
N PHE A 154 -5.30 -5.62 -4.95
CA PHE A 154 -5.73 -4.27 -4.58
C PHE A 154 -6.28 -3.45 -5.75
N GLU A 155 -5.85 -3.75 -6.98
CA GLU A 155 -6.30 -3.06 -8.18
C GLU A 155 -7.34 -3.88 -8.97
N GLU A 156 -7.65 -5.10 -8.51
CA GLU A 156 -8.63 -6.02 -9.11
C GLU A 156 -8.38 -6.33 -10.59
N LYS A 157 -7.15 -6.08 -11.08
CA LYS A 157 -6.78 -6.35 -12.48
C LYS A 157 -6.90 -7.83 -12.81
N THR A 158 -7.22 -8.12 -14.05
CA THR A 158 -7.17 -9.49 -14.59
C THR A 158 -5.73 -9.92 -14.82
N PHE A 159 -5.47 -11.22 -14.82
CA PHE A 159 -4.13 -11.74 -15.13
C PHE A 159 -3.67 -11.37 -16.54
N ALA A 160 -4.60 -11.23 -17.48
CA ALA A 160 -4.30 -10.82 -18.85
C ALA A 160 -3.83 -9.34 -18.91
N GLU A 161 -4.48 -8.45 -18.16
CA GLU A 161 -4.07 -7.03 -18.07
C GLU A 161 -2.67 -6.90 -17.44
N ILE A 162 -2.42 -7.61 -16.32
CA ILE A 162 -1.11 -7.63 -15.66
C ILE A 162 -0.03 -8.15 -16.61
N ALA A 163 -0.32 -9.23 -17.33
CA ALA A 163 0.59 -9.84 -18.30
C ALA A 163 0.94 -8.86 -19.44
N GLY A 164 -0.06 -8.15 -19.95
CA GLY A 164 0.13 -7.14 -21.01
C GLY A 164 0.98 -5.96 -20.53
N GLU A 165 0.73 -5.45 -19.32
CA GLU A 165 1.49 -4.33 -18.77
C GLU A 165 2.95 -4.70 -18.40
N MET A 166 3.17 -5.93 -17.96
CA MET A 166 4.50 -6.43 -17.58
C MET A 166 5.27 -7.06 -18.76
N GLN A 167 4.65 -7.22 -19.94
CA GLN A 167 5.22 -7.87 -21.12
C GLN A 167 5.69 -9.31 -20.85
N ILE A 168 4.96 -10.05 -20.02
CA ILE A 168 5.19 -11.46 -19.73
C ILE A 168 3.95 -12.29 -20.05
N SER A 169 4.09 -13.61 -20.10
CA SER A 169 2.94 -14.47 -20.38
C SER A 169 1.93 -14.50 -19.22
N GLU A 170 0.65 -14.61 -19.53
CA GLU A 170 -0.41 -14.73 -18.52
C GLU A 170 -0.22 -15.98 -17.64
N SER A 171 0.32 -17.05 -18.20
CA SER A 171 0.68 -18.27 -17.44
C SER A 171 1.78 -17.99 -16.42
N THR A 172 2.77 -17.16 -16.75
CA THR A 172 3.81 -16.73 -15.81
C THR A 172 3.23 -15.90 -14.68
N VAL A 173 2.34 -14.94 -14.98
CA VAL A 173 1.65 -14.13 -13.97
C VAL A 173 0.86 -15.02 -13.02
N LYS A 174 0.04 -15.93 -13.55
CA LYS A 174 -0.74 -16.90 -12.76
C LYS A 174 0.16 -17.76 -11.87
N SER A 175 1.22 -18.33 -12.43
CA SER A 175 2.15 -19.19 -11.70
C SER A 175 2.78 -18.43 -10.53
N ARG A 176 3.31 -17.24 -10.75
CA ARG A 176 3.92 -16.39 -9.72
C ARG A 176 2.92 -16.01 -8.63
N PHE A 177 1.72 -15.59 -9.02
CA PHE A 177 0.66 -15.24 -8.07
C PHE A 177 0.26 -16.41 -7.17
N TYR A 178 -0.03 -17.58 -7.76
CA TYR A 178 -0.45 -18.73 -6.98
C TYR A 178 0.67 -19.34 -6.12
N GLN A 179 1.92 -19.26 -6.55
CA GLN A 179 3.06 -19.66 -5.72
C GLN A 179 3.19 -18.76 -4.49
N MET A 180 3.06 -17.45 -4.66
CA MET A 180 3.07 -16.51 -3.54
C MET A 180 1.91 -16.75 -2.59
N VAL A 181 0.68 -16.90 -3.09
CA VAL A 181 -0.50 -17.18 -2.27
C VAL A 181 -0.37 -18.52 -1.52
N LYS A 182 0.19 -19.55 -2.17
CA LYS A 182 0.45 -20.84 -1.52
C LYS A 182 1.42 -20.68 -0.35
N ARG A 183 2.49 -19.95 -0.53
CA ARG A 183 3.47 -19.72 0.55
C ARG A 183 2.88 -18.89 1.69
N ILE A 184 2.16 -17.82 1.37
CA ILE A 184 1.44 -17.03 2.38
C ILE A 184 0.54 -17.92 3.24
N ARG A 185 -0.24 -18.81 2.60
CA ARG A 185 -1.12 -19.74 3.34
C ARG A 185 -0.35 -20.71 4.24
N GLN A 186 0.77 -21.22 3.77
CA GLN A 186 1.59 -22.16 4.54
C GLN A 186 2.20 -21.49 5.78
N GLU A 187 2.75 -20.30 5.64
CA GLU A 187 3.37 -19.56 6.72
C GLU A 187 2.35 -19.07 7.76
N VAL A 188 1.19 -18.57 7.28
CA VAL A 188 0.09 -18.12 8.16
C VAL A 188 -0.59 -19.26 8.91
N GLN A 189 -0.59 -20.49 8.36
CA GLN A 189 -1.15 -21.67 9.06
C GLN A 189 -0.15 -22.34 10.00
N ALA A 190 1.12 -22.02 9.89
CA ALA A 190 2.19 -22.60 10.70
C ALA A 190 2.50 -21.77 11.98
N GLY A 191 2.02 -20.55 12.07
CA GLY A 191 2.16 -19.65 13.23
C GLY A 191 0.88 -19.49 13.99
#